data_d7d189df2a3050b1cbe25cf07c7de8ef
#
_entry.id   d7d189df2a3050b1cbe25cf07c7de8ef
#
_cell.length_a   1.000
_cell.length_b   1.000
_cell.length_c   1.000
_cell.angle_alpha   90.00
_cell.angle_beta   90.00
_cell.angle_gamma   90.00
#
_symmetry.space_group_name_H-M   'P 1'
#
loop_
_entity.id
_entity.type
_entity.pdbx_description
1 polymer ?
#
loop_
_entity_poly.entity_id
_entity_poly.type
_entity_poly.pdbx_seq_one_letter_code
_entity_poly.pdbx_strand_id
1 'polypeptide(L)'
;MDKNNIKKQNIYISEEEKTLNWDDIQNSFKKTFGSEIYNSWLQKISLVKEYNDYLILGVPTRFFRDWIVSRYLDKILEQVKSFKLSLNRIEFKIIEENKNNPDLIKIDELSKVAEIKDSILNYNRLNPNLNFDNFVQGKSNDIALSYSKKVCEHISRYNPLYICGGVGLGKTHLLNAIGLELQSENNVMFISAERFMYHFIKSIKKNDMVNFKDFFRKASVFIIDDIQFIRGKESLQEEFFHTFNSLMEKGSQIV
;
A
#
# COMPACT_ATOMS: atom_id res chain seq x y z
N MET A 1 -8.77 -80.00 -1.44
CA MET A 1 -8.61 -79.08 -2.56
C MET A 1 -9.16 -77.72 -2.14
N ASP A 2 -8.34 -76.98 -1.49
CA ASP A 2 -8.75 -75.73 -0.83
C ASP A 2 -8.56 -74.51 -1.77
N LYS A 3 -9.61 -73.74 -1.88
CA LYS A 3 -9.57 -72.43 -2.54
C LYS A 3 -9.54 -71.34 -1.48
N ASN A 4 -8.37 -70.84 -1.21
CA ASN A 4 -8.17 -69.68 -0.35
C ASN A 4 -8.69 -68.41 -1.02
N ASN A 5 -9.75 -67.89 -0.46
CA ASN A 5 -10.39 -66.64 -0.84
C ASN A 5 -9.77 -65.50 0.02
N ILE A 6 -8.77 -64.82 -0.52
CA ILE A 6 -8.18 -63.63 0.13
C ILE A 6 -9.08 -62.43 -0.20
N LYS A 7 -9.93 -62.05 0.76
CA LYS A 7 -10.62 -60.76 0.73
C LYS A 7 -9.63 -59.62 0.88
N LYS A 8 -9.39 -58.89 -0.19
CA LYS A 8 -8.79 -57.56 -0.12
C LYS A 8 -9.81 -56.62 0.53
N GLN A 9 -9.59 -56.26 1.78
CA GLN A 9 -10.25 -55.14 2.41
C GLN A 9 -9.66 -53.84 1.83
N ASN A 10 -10.43 -53.15 1.01
CA ASN A 10 -10.18 -51.75 0.65
C ASN A 10 -10.45 -50.92 1.90
N ILE A 11 -9.37 -50.50 2.55
CA ILE A 11 -9.42 -49.43 3.56
C ILE A 11 -9.56 -48.12 2.82
N TYR A 12 -10.76 -47.66 2.60
CA TYR A 12 -10.99 -46.24 2.28
C TYR A 12 -10.80 -45.45 3.57
N ILE A 13 -9.61 -44.88 3.73
CA ILE A 13 -9.42 -43.83 4.70
C ILE A 13 -10.10 -42.60 4.10
N SER A 14 -11.26 -42.27 4.62
CA SER A 14 -11.90 -40.98 4.38
C SER A 14 -11.01 -39.92 5.06
N GLU A 15 -10.14 -39.27 4.29
CA GLU A 15 -9.56 -37.99 4.72
C GLU A 15 -10.73 -37.02 4.87
N GLU A 16 -11.17 -36.80 6.09
CA GLU A 16 -12.02 -35.66 6.42
C GLU A 16 -11.31 -34.41 5.91
N GLU A 17 -11.91 -33.73 4.92
CA GLU A 17 -11.44 -32.44 4.41
C GLU A 17 -11.44 -31.45 5.57
N LYS A 18 -10.28 -31.32 6.24
CA LYS A 18 -10.06 -30.27 7.23
C LYS A 18 -10.14 -28.94 6.52
N THR A 19 -11.23 -28.21 6.70
CA THR A 19 -11.33 -26.81 6.30
C THR A 19 -10.23 -26.01 6.98
N LEU A 20 -9.53 -25.18 6.20
CA LEU A 20 -8.43 -24.36 6.70
C LEU A 20 -8.92 -23.36 7.75
N ASN A 21 -8.32 -23.41 8.93
CA ASN A 21 -8.51 -22.37 9.92
C ASN A 21 -7.63 -21.15 9.55
N TRP A 22 -8.27 -20.08 9.08
CA TRP A 22 -7.55 -18.88 8.63
C TRP A 22 -6.81 -18.17 9.78
N ASP A 23 -7.32 -18.23 10.99
CA ASP A 23 -6.67 -17.63 12.16
C ASP A 23 -5.35 -18.32 12.51
N ASP A 24 -5.26 -19.63 12.34
CA ASP A 24 -4.01 -20.36 12.54
C ASP A 24 -2.97 -19.99 11.48
N ILE A 25 -3.38 -19.79 10.25
CA ILE A 25 -2.52 -19.32 9.16
C ILE A 25 -2.03 -17.89 9.43
N GLN A 26 -2.90 -16.99 9.86
CA GLN A 26 -2.54 -15.63 10.25
C GLN A 26 -1.52 -15.61 11.40
N ASN A 27 -1.71 -16.46 12.39
CA ASN A 27 -0.76 -16.64 13.49
C ASN A 27 0.60 -17.18 13.01
N SER A 28 0.59 -18.10 12.05
CA SER A 28 1.81 -18.60 11.41
C SER A 28 2.52 -17.50 10.62
N PHE A 29 1.80 -16.68 9.86
CA PHE A 29 2.37 -15.53 9.17
C PHE A 29 3.07 -14.57 10.14
N LYS A 30 2.45 -14.26 11.28
CA LYS A 30 3.04 -13.39 12.30
C LYS A 30 4.35 -13.93 12.85
N LYS A 31 4.44 -15.26 13.05
CA LYS A 31 5.67 -15.94 13.51
C LYS A 31 6.76 -15.96 12.44
N THR A 32 6.39 -16.26 11.20
CA THR A 32 7.36 -16.49 10.10
C THR A 32 7.91 -15.19 9.51
N PHE A 33 7.06 -14.16 9.37
CA PHE A 33 7.43 -12.90 8.70
C PHE A 33 7.80 -11.79 9.69
N GLY A 34 7.55 -11.99 10.99
CA GLY A 34 7.75 -10.98 12.02
C GLY A 34 6.59 -9.98 12.13
N SER A 35 6.51 -9.32 13.28
CA SER A 35 5.40 -8.42 13.62
C SER A 35 5.28 -7.20 12.69
N GLU A 36 6.40 -6.67 12.20
CA GLU A 36 6.40 -5.49 11.32
C GLU A 36 5.77 -5.79 9.95
N ILE A 37 6.22 -6.86 9.29
CA ILE A 37 5.70 -7.27 7.99
C ILE A 37 4.25 -7.74 8.13
N TYR A 38 3.95 -8.50 9.19
CA TYR A 38 2.61 -8.97 9.46
C TYR A 38 1.62 -7.81 9.62
N ASN A 39 1.87 -6.87 10.53
CA ASN A 39 0.97 -5.76 10.81
C ASN A 39 0.81 -4.80 9.61
N SER A 40 1.88 -4.59 8.84
CA SER A 40 1.85 -3.68 7.70
C SER A 40 1.16 -4.28 6.48
N TRP A 41 1.27 -5.60 6.27
CA TRP A 41 0.90 -6.26 5.02
C TRP A 41 0.01 -7.50 5.21
N LEU A 42 0.48 -8.52 5.93
CA LEU A 42 -0.17 -9.83 5.90
C LEU A 42 -1.49 -9.86 6.68
N GLN A 43 -1.63 -9.02 7.69
CA GLN A 43 -2.87 -8.88 8.47
C GLN A 43 -4.07 -8.44 7.60
N LYS A 44 -3.81 -7.71 6.51
CA LYS A 44 -4.85 -7.21 5.59
C LYS A 44 -5.27 -8.23 4.54
N ILE A 45 -4.68 -9.42 4.54
CA ILE A 45 -5.07 -10.53 3.67
C ILE A 45 -6.23 -11.29 4.35
N SER A 46 -7.28 -11.56 3.61
CA SER A 46 -8.43 -12.36 4.07
C SER A 46 -8.61 -13.59 3.19
N LEU A 47 -9.11 -14.68 3.76
CA LEU A 47 -9.53 -15.85 2.99
C LEU A 47 -10.90 -15.56 2.36
N VAL A 48 -10.97 -15.57 1.03
CA VAL A 48 -12.23 -15.39 0.28
C VAL A 48 -12.88 -16.71 -0.01
N LYS A 49 -12.09 -17.66 -0.51
CA LYS A 49 -12.59 -18.99 -0.87
C LYS A 49 -11.45 -20.01 -0.86
N GLU A 50 -11.79 -21.21 -0.42
CA GLU A 50 -10.93 -22.38 -0.43
C GLU A 50 -11.42 -23.37 -1.49
N TYR A 51 -10.46 -23.93 -2.23
CA TYR A 51 -10.65 -25.04 -3.15
C TYR A 51 -9.66 -26.16 -2.79
N ASN A 52 -9.79 -27.32 -3.42
CA ASN A 52 -8.95 -28.46 -3.08
C ASN A 52 -7.46 -28.23 -3.34
N ASP A 53 -7.12 -27.53 -4.42
CA ASP A 53 -5.76 -27.32 -4.90
C ASP A 53 -5.30 -25.86 -4.89
N TYR A 54 -6.19 -24.89 -4.63
CA TYR A 54 -5.84 -23.48 -4.55
C TYR A 54 -6.72 -22.66 -3.59
N LEU A 55 -6.21 -21.49 -3.20
CA LEU A 55 -6.94 -20.52 -2.38
C LEU A 55 -7.16 -19.23 -3.16
N ILE A 56 -8.31 -18.58 -2.89
CA ILE A 56 -8.53 -17.18 -3.26
C ILE A 56 -8.38 -16.32 -2.02
N LEU A 57 -7.37 -15.47 -2.02
CA LEU A 57 -7.09 -14.52 -0.94
C LEU A 57 -7.55 -13.12 -1.34
N GLY A 58 -8.21 -12.45 -0.41
CA GLY A 58 -8.65 -11.08 -0.57
C GLY A 58 -7.57 -10.09 -0.16
N VAL A 59 -7.40 -9.05 -0.94
CA VAL A 59 -6.48 -7.94 -0.69
C VAL A 59 -7.14 -6.59 -0.98
N PRO A 60 -6.78 -5.51 -0.25
CA PRO A 60 -7.49 -4.23 -0.37
C PRO A 60 -7.26 -3.51 -1.70
N THR A 61 -6.11 -3.67 -2.34
CA THR A 61 -5.80 -2.95 -3.59
C THR A 61 -4.95 -3.78 -4.55
N ARG A 62 -4.95 -3.39 -5.84
CA ARG A 62 -4.06 -4.00 -6.86
C ARG A 62 -2.59 -3.86 -6.48
N PHE A 63 -2.21 -2.71 -5.96
CA PHE A 63 -0.86 -2.46 -5.48
C PHE A 63 -0.45 -3.46 -4.39
N PHE A 64 -1.33 -3.66 -3.42
CA PHE A 64 -1.12 -4.59 -2.31
C PHE A 64 -0.89 -6.02 -2.84
N ARG A 65 -1.72 -6.45 -3.81
CA ARG A 65 -1.55 -7.74 -4.50
C ARG A 65 -0.18 -7.85 -5.17
N ASP A 66 0.17 -6.87 -6.01
CA ASP A 66 1.39 -6.93 -6.84
C ASP A 66 2.65 -6.90 -5.95
N TRP A 67 2.60 -6.18 -4.85
CA TRP A 67 3.67 -6.12 -3.87
C TRP A 67 3.85 -7.46 -3.12
N ILE A 68 2.75 -8.08 -2.65
CA ILE A 68 2.79 -9.39 -1.99
C ILE A 68 3.27 -10.46 -2.96
N VAL A 69 2.72 -10.49 -4.18
CA VAL A 69 3.09 -11.48 -5.20
C VAL A 69 4.57 -11.40 -5.54
N SER A 70 5.11 -10.20 -5.70
CA SER A 70 6.53 -10.04 -6.09
C SER A 70 7.53 -10.42 -5.00
N ARG A 71 7.13 -10.47 -3.72
CA ARG A 71 8.07 -10.61 -2.60
C ARG A 71 7.81 -11.78 -1.69
N TYR A 72 6.55 -12.13 -1.49
CA TYR A 72 6.15 -13.06 -0.44
C TYR A 72 5.32 -14.23 -0.93
N LEU A 73 4.92 -14.29 -2.22
CA LEU A 73 4.06 -15.34 -2.74
C LEU A 73 4.58 -16.73 -2.42
N ASP A 74 5.85 -17.00 -2.71
CA ASP A 74 6.46 -18.33 -2.51
C ASP A 74 6.46 -18.72 -1.02
N LYS A 75 6.83 -17.77 -0.14
CA LYS A 75 6.84 -18.01 1.31
C LYS A 75 5.43 -18.16 1.88
N ILE A 76 4.46 -17.39 1.37
CA ILE A 76 3.05 -17.51 1.77
C ILE A 76 2.51 -18.87 1.33
N LEU A 77 2.80 -19.28 0.09
CA LEU A 77 2.39 -20.59 -0.42
C LEU A 77 3.01 -21.73 0.39
N GLU A 78 4.29 -21.64 0.75
CA GLU A 78 4.96 -22.62 1.61
C GLU A 78 4.30 -22.72 2.99
N GLN A 79 3.99 -21.58 3.62
CA GLN A 79 3.30 -21.57 4.91
C GLN A 79 1.88 -22.17 4.81
N VAL A 80 1.13 -21.81 3.79
CA VAL A 80 -0.22 -22.34 3.60
C VAL A 80 -0.21 -23.84 3.30
N LYS A 81 0.79 -24.32 2.52
CA LYS A 81 1.01 -25.75 2.28
C LYS A 81 1.29 -26.55 3.55
N SER A 82 1.87 -25.95 4.58
CA SER A 82 2.09 -26.66 5.85
C SER A 82 0.78 -26.99 6.59
N PHE A 83 -0.31 -26.31 6.28
CA PHE A 83 -1.65 -26.58 6.82
C PHE A 83 -2.48 -27.52 5.92
N LYS A 84 -2.28 -27.45 4.60
CA LYS A 84 -2.97 -28.30 3.62
C LYS A 84 -2.04 -28.60 2.44
N LEU A 85 -1.50 -29.80 2.40
CA LEU A 85 -0.49 -30.25 1.41
C LEU A 85 -0.99 -30.24 -0.05
N SER A 86 -2.30 -30.35 -0.26
CA SER A 86 -2.90 -30.36 -1.60
C SER A 86 -2.87 -29.00 -2.30
N LEU A 87 -2.62 -27.89 -1.57
CA LEU A 87 -2.63 -26.55 -2.12
C LEU A 87 -1.37 -26.29 -2.97
N ASN A 88 -1.57 -25.92 -4.22
CA ASN A 88 -0.49 -25.67 -5.17
C ASN A 88 -0.45 -24.24 -5.69
N ARG A 89 -1.54 -23.47 -5.52
CA ARG A 89 -1.69 -22.14 -6.08
C ARG A 89 -2.45 -21.21 -5.14
N ILE A 90 -2.10 -19.92 -5.18
CA ILE A 90 -2.82 -18.83 -4.54
C ILE A 90 -3.24 -17.84 -5.61
N GLU A 91 -4.50 -17.48 -5.62
CA GLU A 91 -5.05 -16.38 -6.42
C GLU A 91 -5.43 -15.21 -5.51
N PHE A 92 -5.27 -13.98 -6.00
CA PHE A 92 -5.63 -12.79 -5.25
C PHE A 92 -6.81 -12.08 -5.89
N LYS A 93 -7.83 -11.79 -5.07
CA LYS A 93 -8.98 -10.98 -5.44
C LYS A 93 -8.92 -9.64 -4.69
N ILE A 94 -9.19 -8.55 -5.38
CA ILE A 94 -9.31 -7.24 -4.75
C ILE A 94 -10.67 -7.18 -4.09
N ILE A 95 -10.68 -6.89 -2.78
CA ILE A 95 -11.88 -6.68 -1.99
C ILE A 95 -11.92 -5.20 -1.62
N GLU A 96 -12.85 -4.46 -2.21
CA GLU A 96 -13.17 -3.11 -1.74
C GLU A 96 -13.94 -3.24 -0.42
N GLU A 97 -13.44 -2.66 0.65
CA GLU A 97 -14.22 -2.51 1.88
C GLU A 97 -15.41 -1.61 1.59
N ASN A 98 -16.56 -2.22 1.31
CA ASN A 98 -17.84 -1.52 1.25
C ASN A 98 -18.18 -0.98 2.65
N LYS A 99 -17.86 0.27 2.91
CA LYS A 99 -18.57 1.04 3.92
C LYS A 99 -19.96 1.30 3.37
N ASN A 100 -20.94 0.63 3.98
CA ASN A 100 -22.35 0.64 3.69
C ASN A 100 -22.88 2.02 3.22
N ASN A 101 -23.32 2.07 1.97
CA ASN A 101 -24.37 2.95 1.52
C ASN A 101 -25.25 2.19 0.51
N PRO A 102 -26.55 1.88 0.79
CA PRO A 102 -27.35 0.97 -0.03
C PRO A 102 -27.96 1.57 -1.30
N ASP A 103 -27.67 2.82 -1.63
CA ASP A 103 -28.27 3.47 -2.81
C ASP A 103 -27.16 3.93 -3.76
N LEU A 104 -26.75 3.09 -4.70
CA LEU A 104 -26.22 3.45 -6.01
C LEU A 104 -25.66 2.21 -6.74
N ILE A 105 -26.55 1.32 -7.13
CA ILE A 105 -26.24 0.32 -8.14
C ILE A 105 -27.05 0.67 -9.39
N LYS A 106 -26.40 1.22 -10.39
CA LYS A 106 -26.66 1.11 -11.82
C LYS A 106 -26.04 2.29 -12.57
N ILE A 107 -24.78 2.19 -12.96
CA ILE A 107 -24.27 2.97 -14.10
C ILE A 107 -23.20 2.14 -14.84
N ASP A 108 -23.51 1.82 -16.05
CA ASP A 108 -22.77 1.37 -17.22
C ASP A 108 -21.26 1.05 -17.13
N GLU A 109 -20.94 -0.17 -17.54
CA GLU A 109 -19.58 -0.73 -17.66
C GLU A 109 -18.70 -0.07 -18.75
N LEU A 110 -19.21 0.85 -19.54
CA LEU A 110 -18.49 1.47 -20.66
C LEU A 110 -17.87 2.84 -20.36
N SER A 111 -18.27 3.51 -19.28
CA SER A 111 -17.67 4.78 -18.84
C SER A 111 -16.41 4.62 -17.97
N LYS A 112 -16.16 3.41 -17.44
CA LYS A 112 -15.05 3.15 -16.50
C LYS A 112 -13.64 3.23 -17.09
N VAL A 113 -13.49 3.19 -18.41
CA VAL A 113 -12.16 3.23 -19.05
C VAL A 113 -11.63 4.66 -19.22
N ALA A 114 -12.53 5.64 -19.33
CA ALA A 114 -12.14 7.06 -19.45
C ALA A 114 -11.86 7.71 -18.09
N GLU A 115 -12.68 7.41 -17.07
CA GLU A 115 -12.51 7.94 -15.70
C GLU A 115 -11.28 7.39 -14.97
N ILE A 116 -10.83 6.19 -15.31
CA ILE A 116 -9.60 5.60 -14.73
C ILE A 116 -8.35 6.38 -15.19
N LYS A 117 -8.36 7.02 -16.36
CA LYS A 117 -7.22 7.84 -16.80
C LYS A 117 -7.07 9.13 -15.99
N ASP A 118 -8.17 9.78 -15.63
CA ASP A 118 -8.13 11.06 -14.91
C ASP A 118 -8.07 10.90 -13.40
N SER A 119 -8.68 9.86 -12.83
CA SER A 119 -8.61 9.60 -11.38
C SER A 119 -7.24 9.08 -10.93
N ILE A 120 -6.44 8.53 -11.84
CA ILE A 120 -5.04 8.12 -11.57
C ILE A 120 -4.11 9.34 -11.51
N LEU A 121 -4.50 10.45 -12.13
CA LEU A 121 -3.71 11.69 -12.19
C LEU A 121 -4.05 12.68 -11.05
N ASN A 122 -5.20 12.54 -10.38
CA ASN A 122 -5.55 13.39 -9.24
C ASN A 122 -4.88 12.90 -7.95
N TYR A 123 -3.60 13.24 -7.79
CA TYR A 123 -2.77 12.84 -6.65
C TYR A 123 -3.08 13.60 -5.36
N ASN A 124 -3.63 14.77 -5.47
CA ASN A 124 -3.85 15.68 -4.35
C ASN A 124 -5.23 15.45 -3.71
N ARG A 125 -5.42 14.31 -3.06
CA ARG A 125 -6.56 14.17 -2.15
C ARG A 125 -6.17 14.70 -0.77
N LEU A 126 -6.00 16.01 -0.69
CA LEU A 126 -5.90 16.69 0.58
C LEU A 126 -7.26 16.58 1.29
N ASN A 127 -7.24 16.20 2.57
CA ASN A 127 -8.44 16.12 3.39
C ASN A 127 -8.69 17.47 4.04
N PRO A 128 -9.80 18.19 3.73
CA PRO A 128 -10.09 19.52 4.29
C PRO A 128 -10.17 19.55 5.83
N ASN A 129 -10.46 18.39 6.45
CA ASN A 129 -10.53 18.28 7.90
C ASN A 129 -9.16 18.20 8.59
N LEU A 130 -8.09 17.92 7.84
CA LEU A 130 -6.72 17.85 8.36
C LEU A 130 -5.97 19.16 8.08
N ASN A 131 -6.52 20.27 8.57
CA ASN A 131 -5.95 21.62 8.48
C ASN A 131 -5.24 22.02 9.79
N PHE A 132 -4.58 23.18 9.81
CA PHE A 132 -3.89 23.67 10.99
C PHE A 132 -4.83 24.00 12.17
N ASP A 133 -6.08 24.40 11.90
CA ASP A 133 -7.04 24.76 12.95
C ASP A 133 -7.52 23.53 13.73
N ASN A 134 -7.64 22.39 13.05
CA ASN A 134 -8.05 21.14 13.67
C ASN A 134 -6.87 20.35 14.28
N PHE A 135 -5.65 20.88 14.18
CA PHE A 135 -4.48 20.20 14.73
C PHE A 135 -4.38 20.37 16.25
N VAL A 136 -4.34 19.28 16.98
CA VAL A 136 -4.19 19.31 18.44
C VAL A 136 -2.73 19.56 18.81
N GLN A 137 -2.43 20.79 19.25
CA GLN A 137 -1.12 21.20 19.70
C GLN A 137 -0.83 20.69 21.12
N GLY A 138 0.38 20.22 21.35
CA GLY A 138 0.91 19.82 22.65
C GLY A 138 2.42 20.02 22.71
N LYS A 139 3.01 19.88 23.89
CA LYS A 139 4.46 20.09 24.09
C LYS A 139 5.35 19.24 23.19
N SER A 140 4.90 18.04 22.80
CA SER A 140 5.68 17.10 21.98
C SER A 140 5.68 17.42 20.49
N ASN A 141 4.69 18.18 19.99
CA ASN A 141 4.54 18.48 18.57
C ASN A 141 4.60 19.97 18.23
N ASP A 142 4.84 20.83 19.23
CA ASP A 142 4.87 22.28 19.09
C ASP A 142 5.94 22.75 18.08
N ILE A 143 7.13 22.18 18.13
CA ILE A 143 8.22 22.48 17.20
C ILE A 143 7.80 22.09 15.76
N ALA A 144 7.23 20.89 15.58
CA ALA A 144 6.80 20.43 14.26
C ALA A 144 5.71 21.33 13.67
N LEU A 145 4.71 21.71 14.47
CA LEU A 145 3.66 22.64 14.08
C LEU A 145 4.24 24.02 13.70
N SER A 146 5.15 24.55 14.53
CA SER A 146 5.78 25.86 14.30
C SER A 146 6.56 25.90 12.98
N TYR A 147 7.39 24.88 12.69
CA TYR A 147 8.12 24.81 11.43
C TYR A 147 7.21 24.50 10.23
N SER A 148 6.14 23.76 10.40
CA SER A 148 5.14 23.55 9.36
C SER A 148 4.49 24.87 8.92
N LYS A 149 4.12 25.74 9.86
CA LYS A 149 3.61 27.08 9.56
C LYS A 149 4.66 27.97 8.90
N LYS A 150 5.91 27.97 9.41
CA LYS A 150 7.01 28.74 8.81
C LYS A 150 7.34 28.34 7.37
N VAL A 151 7.18 27.07 7.01
CA VAL A 151 7.33 26.62 5.62
C VAL A 151 6.24 27.22 4.74
N CYS A 152 5.01 27.34 5.24
CA CYS A 152 3.92 27.97 4.50
C CYS A 152 4.15 29.50 4.32
N GLU A 153 4.70 30.18 5.33
CA GLU A 153 5.03 31.60 5.28
C GLU A 153 6.23 31.90 4.36
N HIS A 154 7.22 30.98 4.32
CA HIS A 154 8.49 31.18 3.62
C HIS A 154 8.91 29.92 2.87
N ILE A 155 8.31 29.70 1.71
CA ILE A 155 8.62 28.56 0.82
C ILE A 155 10.12 28.53 0.49
N SER A 156 10.71 27.35 0.46
CA SER A 156 12.13 27.08 0.17
C SER A 156 13.14 27.56 1.22
N ARG A 157 12.73 28.32 2.23
CA ARG A 157 13.66 28.80 3.28
C ARG A 157 14.04 27.68 4.27
N TYR A 158 13.09 26.82 4.61
CA TYR A 158 13.28 25.68 5.49
C TYR A 158 13.11 24.39 4.67
N ASN A 159 14.11 24.08 3.86
CA ASN A 159 14.01 23.04 2.83
C ASN A 159 15.21 22.08 2.87
N PRO A 160 15.01 20.77 2.99
CA PRO A 160 13.74 20.11 3.20
C PRO A 160 13.23 20.22 4.65
N LEU A 161 11.92 20.19 4.86
CA LEU A 161 11.34 19.96 6.18
C LEU A 161 11.12 18.46 6.38
N TYR A 162 11.77 17.87 7.37
CA TYR A 162 11.61 16.46 7.72
C TYR A 162 10.93 16.30 9.07
N ILE A 163 9.70 15.72 9.06
CA ILE A 163 8.90 15.49 10.24
C ILE A 163 8.99 14.01 10.62
N CYS A 164 9.55 13.69 11.78
CA CYS A 164 9.68 12.34 12.29
C CYS A 164 9.02 12.18 13.66
N GLY A 165 8.57 10.97 13.97
CA GLY A 165 7.95 10.66 15.27
C GLY A 165 7.18 9.36 15.24
N GLY A 166 6.69 8.93 16.39
CA GLY A 166 5.89 7.72 16.56
C GLY A 166 4.57 7.73 15.78
N VAL A 167 3.91 6.58 15.75
CA VAL A 167 2.58 6.43 15.12
C VAL A 167 1.54 7.24 15.91
N GLY A 168 0.59 7.85 15.22
CA GLY A 168 -0.52 8.60 15.85
C GLY A 168 -0.16 10.02 16.30
N LEU A 169 1.05 10.53 16.11
CA LEU A 169 1.46 11.87 16.54
C LEU A 169 1.10 13.01 15.57
N GLY A 170 0.28 12.74 14.55
CA GLY A 170 -0.22 13.78 13.66
C GLY A 170 0.69 14.16 12.48
N LYS A 171 1.72 13.35 12.14
CA LYS A 171 2.61 13.64 11.00
C LYS A 171 1.84 13.87 9.70
N THR A 172 1.02 12.91 9.29
CA THR A 172 0.16 13.01 8.10
C THR A 172 -0.78 14.21 8.17
N HIS A 173 -1.28 14.57 9.36
CA HIS A 173 -2.10 15.76 9.56
C HIS A 173 -1.33 17.03 9.21
N LEU A 174 -0.10 17.20 9.75
CA LEU A 174 0.74 18.37 9.45
C LEU A 174 1.10 18.44 7.96
N LEU A 175 1.46 17.32 7.33
CA LEU A 175 1.74 17.26 5.90
C LEU A 175 0.53 17.70 5.07
N ASN A 176 -0.67 17.23 5.45
CA ASN A 176 -1.91 17.61 4.78
C ASN A 176 -2.25 19.09 5.01
N ALA A 177 -2.05 19.61 6.21
CA ALA A 177 -2.29 21.01 6.54
C ALA A 177 -1.37 21.95 5.73
N ILE A 178 -0.08 21.61 5.59
CA ILE A 178 0.85 22.34 4.71
C ILE A 178 0.33 22.32 3.26
N GLY A 179 -0.10 21.15 2.79
CA GLY A 179 -0.63 21.01 1.43
C GLY A 179 -1.87 21.88 1.20
N LEU A 180 -2.81 21.89 2.14
CA LEU A 180 -4.02 22.72 2.08
C LEU A 180 -3.71 24.22 2.04
N GLU A 181 -2.77 24.65 2.87
CA GLU A 181 -2.37 26.06 2.94
C GLU A 181 -1.73 26.54 1.65
N LEU A 182 -0.87 25.71 1.04
CA LEU A 182 -0.08 26.11 -0.12
C LEU A 182 -0.74 25.85 -1.47
N GLN A 183 -1.80 25.04 -1.55
CA GLN A 183 -2.39 24.60 -2.83
C GLN A 183 -3.05 25.72 -3.64
N SER A 184 -3.44 26.85 -3.02
CA SER A 184 -4.08 27.96 -3.71
C SER A 184 -3.16 28.70 -4.67
N GLU A 185 -1.87 28.79 -4.34
CA GLU A 185 -0.88 29.59 -5.07
C GLU A 185 0.24 28.74 -5.68
N ASN A 186 0.32 27.47 -5.31
CA ASN A 186 1.42 26.58 -5.68
C ASN A 186 0.94 25.28 -6.30
N ASN A 187 1.78 24.73 -7.18
CA ASN A 187 1.59 23.36 -7.66
C ASN A 187 2.05 22.37 -6.57
N VAL A 188 1.14 22.06 -5.65
CA VAL A 188 1.38 21.13 -4.54
C VAL A 188 1.16 19.69 -5.01
N MET A 189 2.15 18.86 -4.81
CA MET A 189 2.04 17.42 -5.02
C MET A 189 2.16 16.70 -3.68
N PHE A 190 1.05 16.14 -3.19
CA PHE A 190 0.99 15.33 -1.99
C PHE A 190 0.86 13.85 -2.35
N ILE A 191 1.81 13.03 -1.93
CA ILE A 191 1.84 11.60 -2.28
C ILE A 191 2.40 10.77 -1.12
N SER A 192 1.94 9.53 -0.97
CA SER A 192 2.63 8.57 -0.11
C SER A 192 3.80 7.91 -0.85
N ALA A 193 4.84 7.51 -0.12
CA ALA A 193 5.97 6.77 -0.69
C ALA A 193 5.54 5.47 -1.40
N GLU A 194 4.48 4.83 -0.92
CA GLU A 194 3.89 3.66 -1.58
C GLU A 194 3.33 4.01 -2.98
N ARG A 195 2.65 5.15 -3.11
CA ARG A 195 2.13 5.63 -4.39
C ARG A 195 3.24 6.03 -5.34
N PHE A 196 4.27 6.73 -4.83
CA PHE A 196 5.46 7.04 -5.59
C PHE A 196 6.08 5.77 -6.18
N MET A 197 6.26 4.73 -5.36
CA MET A 197 6.74 3.42 -5.81
C MET A 197 5.83 2.76 -6.86
N TYR A 198 4.51 2.84 -6.68
CA TYR A 198 3.57 2.30 -7.67
C TYR A 198 3.75 2.96 -9.05
N HIS A 199 3.88 4.29 -9.06
CA HIS A 199 4.11 5.03 -10.31
C HIS A 199 5.45 4.70 -10.95
N PHE A 200 6.49 4.56 -10.14
CA PHE A 200 7.81 4.13 -10.58
C PHE A 200 7.77 2.76 -11.26
N ILE A 201 7.21 1.76 -10.60
CA ILE A 201 7.08 0.40 -11.16
C ILE A 201 6.23 0.40 -12.44
N LYS A 202 5.13 1.16 -12.45
CA LYS A 202 4.26 1.29 -13.62
C LYS A 202 4.99 1.91 -14.80
N SER A 203 5.80 2.94 -14.58
CA SER A 203 6.57 3.61 -15.63
C SER A 203 7.68 2.71 -16.20
N ILE A 204 8.35 1.91 -15.35
CA ILE A 204 9.30 0.89 -15.83
C ILE A 204 8.60 -0.12 -16.73
N LYS A 205 7.46 -0.69 -16.28
CA LYS A 205 6.70 -1.67 -17.07
C LYS A 205 6.19 -1.12 -18.40
N LYS A 206 5.94 0.18 -18.47
CA LYS A 206 5.47 0.88 -19.69
C LYS A 206 6.61 1.48 -20.52
N ASN A 207 7.85 1.36 -20.06
CA ASN A 207 9.01 2.03 -20.64
C ASN A 207 8.82 3.55 -20.77
N ASP A 208 8.20 4.17 -19.75
CA ASP A 208 7.75 5.57 -19.73
C ASP A 208 8.35 6.36 -18.57
N MET A 209 9.66 6.19 -18.36
CA MET A 209 10.38 6.85 -17.26
C MET A 209 10.52 8.36 -17.46
N VAL A 210 10.53 8.84 -18.69
CA VAL A 210 10.63 10.27 -19.00
C VAL A 210 9.40 11.02 -18.46
N ASN A 211 8.20 10.56 -18.80
CA ASN A 211 6.97 11.17 -18.29
C ASN A 211 6.83 11.07 -16.76
N PHE A 212 7.31 9.96 -16.17
CA PHE A 212 7.37 9.82 -14.72
C PHE A 212 8.24 10.93 -14.08
N LYS A 213 9.45 11.12 -14.59
CA LYS A 213 10.38 12.14 -14.10
C LYS A 213 9.81 13.54 -14.26
N ASP A 214 9.32 13.86 -15.43
CA ASP A 214 8.76 15.17 -15.75
C ASP A 214 7.52 15.48 -14.91
N PHE A 215 6.74 14.47 -14.59
CA PHE A 215 5.55 14.62 -13.76
C PHE A 215 5.92 15.09 -12.35
N PHE A 216 6.81 14.36 -11.65
CA PHE A 216 7.19 14.70 -10.27
C PHE A 216 8.00 15.99 -10.18
N ARG A 217 8.86 16.27 -11.18
CA ARG A 217 9.71 17.47 -11.21
C ARG A 217 8.96 18.78 -11.47
N LYS A 218 7.67 18.70 -11.85
CA LYS A 218 6.82 19.90 -12.04
C LYS A 218 6.36 20.52 -10.72
N ALA A 219 6.37 19.79 -9.63
CA ALA A 219 5.90 20.28 -8.35
C ALA A 219 6.69 21.54 -7.89
N SER A 220 5.97 22.55 -7.37
CA SER A 220 6.56 23.66 -6.63
C SER A 220 6.70 23.31 -5.15
N VAL A 221 5.77 22.49 -4.65
CA VAL A 221 5.79 21.94 -3.30
C VAL A 221 5.59 20.41 -3.43
N PHE A 222 6.55 19.64 -2.98
CA PHE A 222 6.54 18.20 -3.01
C PHE A 222 6.45 17.63 -1.59
N ILE A 223 5.32 17.04 -1.26
CA ILE A 223 5.06 16.47 0.06
C ILE A 223 4.99 14.95 -0.08
N ILE A 224 5.85 14.24 0.63
CA ILE A 224 5.87 12.78 0.63
C ILE A 224 5.67 12.22 2.03
N ASP A 225 4.62 11.42 2.21
CA ASP A 225 4.34 10.75 3.47
C ASP A 225 4.92 9.33 3.48
N ASP A 226 5.22 8.85 4.70
CA ASP A 226 5.67 7.48 4.93
C ASP A 226 6.92 7.06 4.15
N ILE A 227 7.93 7.93 4.11
CA ILE A 227 9.20 7.72 3.37
C ILE A 227 9.90 6.41 3.74
N GLN A 228 9.64 5.82 4.93
CA GLN A 228 10.22 4.54 5.34
C GLN A 228 9.89 3.39 4.38
N PHE A 229 8.84 3.48 3.58
CA PHE A 229 8.48 2.45 2.60
C PHE A 229 9.45 2.35 1.41
N ILE A 230 10.34 3.35 1.23
CA ILE A 230 11.41 3.30 0.22
C ILE A 230 12.59 2.45 0.71
N ARG A 231 12.74 2.27 2.03
CA ARG A 231 13.87 1.53 2.62
C ARG A 231 14.03 0.13 2.04
N GLY A 232 15.29 -0.23 1.72
CA GLY A 232 15.65 -1.54 1.18
C GLY A 232 15.24 -1.79 -0.28
N LYS A 233 14.91 -0.74 -1.04
CA LYS A 233 14.54 -0.80 -2.46
C LYS A 233 15.49 0.08 -3.27
N GLU A 234 16.70 -0.41 -3.55
CA GLU A 234 17.81 0.37 -4.11
C GLU A 234 17.42 1.20 -5.33
N SER A 235 16.87 0.56 -6.38
CA SER A 235 16.48 1.27 -7.61
C SER A 235 15.41 2.37 -7.37
N LEU A 236 14.51 2.16 -6.39
CA LEU A 236 13.52 3.16 -6.03
C LEU A 236 14.15 4.31 -5.23
N GLN A 237 15.09 4.00 -4.33
CA GLN A 237 15.84 4.99 -3.57
C GLN A 237 16.67 5.87 -4.49
N GLU A 238 17.33 5.29 -5.48
CA GLU A 238 18.09 6.00 -6.50
C GLU A 238 17.21 6.95 -7.31
N GLU A 239 16.07 6.49 -7.83
CA GLU A 239 15.15 7.35 -8.59
C GLU A 239 14.51 8.43 -7.70
N PHE A 240 14.18 8.10 -6.46
CA PHE A 240 13.71 9.09 -5.49
C PHE A 240 14.77 10.16 -5.24
N PHE A 241 16.03 9.77 -5.06
CA PHE A 241 17.15 10.69 -4.86
C PHE A 241 17.36 11.61 -6.06
N HIS A 242 17.26 11.10 -7.28
CA HIS A 242 17.32 11.93 -8.48
C HIS A 242 16.15 12.93 -8.57
N THR A 243 14.94 12.49 -8.20
CA THR A 243 13.76 13.36 -8.17
C THR A 243 13.93 14.44 -7.09
N PHE A 244 14.39 14.06 -5.91
CA PHE A 244 14.66 14.96 -4.79
C PHE A 244 15.68 16.04 -5.16
N ASN A 245 16.83 15.64 -5.72
CA ASN A 245 17.88 16.60 -6.14
C ASN A 245 17.37 17.58 -7.21
N SER A 246 16.63 17.07 -8.19
CA SER A 246 16.06 17.93 -9.23
C SER A 246 15.06 18.96 -8.68
N LEU A 247 14.26 18.58 -7.67
CA LEU A 247 13.34 19.49 -6.99
C LEU A 247 14.09 20.52 -6.13
N MET A 248 15.16 20.11 -5.44
CA MET A 248 16.01 21.01 -4.67
C MET A 248 16.71 22.05 -5.55
N GLU A 249 17.27 21.63 -6.68
CA GLU A 249 17.92 22.52 -7.67
C GLU A 249 16.94 23.53 -8.25
N LYS A 250 15.68 23.13 -8.46
CA LYS A 250 14.61 24.00 -8.92
C LYS A 250 14.14 25.00 -7.85
N GLY A 251 14.51 24.81 -6.58
CA GLY A 251 14.02 25.58 -5.45
C GLY A 251 12.62 25.19 -4.98
N SER A 252 12.14 23.99 -5.34
CA SER A 252 10.85 23.48 -4.86
C SER A 252 10.93 23.15 -3.37
N GLN A 253 9.86 23.45 -2.61
CA GLN A 253 9.76 23.04 -1.21
C GLN A 253 9.54 21.54 -1.13
N ILE A 254 10.32 20.87 -0.30
CA ILE A 254 10.16 19.44 -0.01
C ILE A 254 9.80 19.25 1.47
N VAL A 255 8.79 18.41 1.72
CA VAL A 255 8.34 18.04 3.05
C VAL A 255 8.19 16.53 3.16
#